data_089abfeeb977e1f8313e0f4b89f1a56b
#
_entry.id   089abfeeb977e1f8313e0f4b89f1a56b
#
_cell.length_a   1.000
_cell.length_b   1.000
_cell.length_c   1.000
_cell.angle_alpha   90.00
_cell.angle_beta   90.00
_cell.angle_gamma   90.00
#
_symmetry.space_group_name_H-M   'P 1'
#
loop_
_entity.id
_entity.type
_entity.pdbx_description
1 polymer ?
#
loop_
_entity_poly.entity_id
_entity_poly.type
_entity_poly.pdbx_seq_one_letter_code
_entity_poly.pdbx_strand_id
1 'polypeptide(L)'
;MASSVTVKVEGLKQLGERMKGLSEAMNNRIARAATAAGAVVIRDAAKQKVAVDTGNLKKNIIVKRLPKGESPLTSEHIVTVRQGKLTKKQKASGLEDAFYGRFVEYGTAKMPARPYMRPAYDQNKEKAVQAIKDRITKRLAKAGV
;
A
#
# COMPACT_ATOMS: atom_id res chain seq x y z
N MET A 1 10.70 18.17 1.87
CA MET A 1 11.80 17.19 1.98
C MET A 1 11.22 15.80 2.24
N ALA A 2 11.54 14.88 1.37
CA ALA A 2 11.23 13.48 1.64
C ALA A 2 12.22 12.95 2.68
N SER A 3 11.75 12.64 3.87
CA SER A 3 12.57 11.89 4.84
C SER A 3 12.57 10.43 4.41
N SER A 4 13.74 9.93 3.99
CA SER A 4 13.91 8.50 3.73
C SER A 4 13.93 7.76 5.07
N VAL A 5 12.91 6.95 5.29
CA VAL A 5 12.89 6.04 6.44
C VAL A 5 13.49 4.72 6.00
N THR A 6 14.66 4.39 6.54
CA THR A 6 15.28 3.09 6.31
C THR A 6 14.72 2.10 7.33
N VAL A 7 13.98 1.11 6.85
CA VAL A 7 13.50 0.01 7.68
C VAL A 7 14.45 -1.17 7.53
N LYS A 8 15.14 -1.55 8.60
CA LYS A 8 15.89 -2.80 8.63
C LYS A 8 14.94 -3.98 8.72
N VAL A 9 15.03 -4.87 7.76
CA VAL A 9 14.19 -6.07 7.71
C VAL A 9 15.06 -7.31 7.81
N GLU A 10 14.91 -8.05 8.89
CA GLU A 10 15.59 -9.32 9.10
C GLU A 10 14.82 -10.47 8.43
N GLY A 11 15.53 -11.48 7.95
CA GLY A 11 14.96 -12.66 7.33
C GLY A 11 14.61 -12.52 5.85
N LEU A 12 14.69 -11.35 5.25
CA LEU A 12 14.44 -11.17 3.81
C LEU A 12 15.53 -11.81 2.94
N LYS A 13 16.77 -11.83 3.40
CA LYS A 13 17.89 -12.47 2.69
C LYS A 13 17.64 -13.98 2.50
N GLN A 14 17.19 -14.65 3.54
CA GLN A 14 16.87 -16.09 3.49
C GLN A 14 15.69 -16.37 2.54
N LEU A 15 14.67 -15.53 2.57
CA LEU A 15 13.54 -15.64 1.61
C LEU A 15 14.01 -15.38 0.18
N GLY A 16 14.89 -14.42 -0.03
CA GLY A 16 15.49 -14.12 -1.33
C GLY A 16 16.30 -15.30 -1.88
N GLU A 17 17.08 -15.98 -1.05
CA GLU A 17 17.81 -17.20 -1.44
C GLU A 17 16.88 -18.32 -1.89
N ARG A 18 15.77 -18.51 -1.19
CA ARG A 18 14.75 -19.51 -1.59
C ARG A 18 14.08 -19.14 -2.91
N MET A 19 13.90 -17.86 -3.21
CA MET A 19 13.31 -17.38 -4.46
C MET A 19 14.22 -17.56 -5.67
N LYS A 20 15.53 -17.64 -5.51
CA LYS A 20 16.48 -17.79 -6.62
C LYS A 20 16.26 -19.03 -7.47
N GLY A 21 15.70 -20.11 -6.89
CA GLY A 21 15.37 -21.33 -7.61
C GLY A 21 14.08 -21.30 -8.41
N LEU A 22 13.33 -20.20 -8.37
CA LEU A 22 12.04 -20.07 -9.03
C LEU A 22 12.15 -19.34 -10.38
N SER A 23 11.19 -19.61 -11.27
CA SER A 23 11.08 -18.89 -12.51
C SER A 23 10.81 -17.40 -12.26
N GLU A 24 11.23 -16.54 -13.20
CA GLU A 24 10.99 -15.10 -13.17
C GLU A 24 9.50 -14.76 -13.04
N ALA A 25 8.63 -15.45 -13.78
CA ALA A 25 7.19 -15.25 -13.71
C ALA A 25 6.63 -15.57 -12.31
N MET A 26 7.14 -16.62 -11.65
CA MET A 26 6.72 -16.99 -10.32
C MET A 26 7.22 -15.99 -9.28
N ASN A 27 8.48 -15.54 -9.39
CA ASN A 27 9.04 -14.50 -8.54
C ASN A 27 8.24 -13.19 -8.64
N ASN A 28 7.84 -12.79 -9.83
CA ASN A 28 6.99 -11.62 -10.06
C ASN A 28 5.64 -11.76 -9.34
N ARG A 29 5.00 -12.92 -9.43
CA ARG A 29 3.73 -13.17 -8.75
C ARG A 29 3.87 -13.10 -7.23
N ILE A 30 4.94 -13.65 -6.69
CA ILE A 30 5.23 -13.61 -5.25
C ILE A 30 5.50 -12.17 -4.80
N ALA A 31 6.35 -11.45 -5.52
CA ALA A 31 6.68 -10.05 -5.21
C ALA A 31 5.44 -9.15 -5.23
N ARG A 32 4.59 -9.28 -6.26
CA ARG A 32 3.34 -8.51 -6.35
C ARG A 32 2.39 -8.81 -5.21
N ALA A 33 2.20 -10.08 -4.88
CA ALA A 33 1.33 -10.48 -3.77
C ALA A 33 1.86 -9.99 -2.42
N ALA A 34 3.18 -10.04 -2.22
CA ALA A 34 3.82 -9.62 -0.99
C ALA A 34 3.74 -8.11 -0.77
N THR A 35 4.12 -7.32 -1.77
CA THR A 35 4.06 -5.85 -1.67
C THR A 35 2.63 -5.34 -1.55
N ALA A 36 1.68 -5.98 -2.23
CA ALA A 36 0.25 -5.69 -2.06
C ALA A 36 -0.23 -5.95 -0.62
N ALA A 37 0.20 -7.04 -0.01
CA ALA A 37 -0.15 -7.36 1.38
C ALA A 37 0.35 -6.30 2.36
N GLY A 38 1.58 -5.83 2.19
CA GLY A 38 2.11 -4.72 2.99
C GLY A 38 1.35 -3.42 2.78
N ALA A 39 1.04 -3.08 1.54
CA ALA A 39 0.28 -1.88 1.21
C ALA A 39 -1.14 -1.91 1.79
N VAL A 40 -1.79 -3.07 1.83
CA VAL A 40 -3.12 -3.25 2.44
C VAL A 40 -3.09 -2.93 3.93
N VAL A 41 -2.04 -3.31 4.65
CA VAL A 41 -1.89 -2.97 6.09
C VAL A 41 -1.88 -1.45 6.29
N ILE A 42 -1.11 -0.73 5.49
CA ILE A 42 -1.03 0.73 5.56
C ILE A 42 -2.35 1.38 5.15
N ARG A 43 -2.98 0.89 4.07
CA ARG A 43 -4.30 1.37 3.62
C ARG A 43 -5.35 1.24 4.72
N ASP A 44 -5.45 0.09 5.35
CA ASP A 44 -6.46 -0.15 6.37
C ASP A 44 -6.20 0.70 7.62
N ALA A 45 -4.95 0.90 8.00
CA ALA A 45 -4.57 1.82 9.06
C ALA A 45 -4.95 3.28 8.74
N ALA A 46 -4.72 3.72 7.51
CA ALA A 46 -5.12 5.05 7.04
C ALA A 46 -6.65 5.23 7.07
N LYS A 47 -7.39 4.20 6.67
CA LYS A 47 -8.85 4.21 6.74
C LYS A 47 -9.39 4.31 8.17
N GLN A 48 -8.69 3.77 9.14
CA GLN A 48 -9.06 3.89 10.55
C GLN A 48 -8.78 5.28 11.12
N LYS A 49 -7.75 5.95 10.62
CA LYS A 49 -7.30 7.26 11.12
C LYS A 49 -7.96 8.45 10.43
N VAL A 50 -8.46 8.27 9.23
CA VAL A 50 -9.09 9.36 8.48
C VAL A 50 -10.37 9.83 9.17
N ALA A 51 -10.54 11.15 9.28
CA ALA A 51 -11.77 11.73 9.79
C ALA A 51 -12.94 11.38 8.88
N VAL A 52 -14.01 10.84 9.47
CA VAL A 52 -15.19 10.40 8.74
C VAL A 52 -16.29 11.45 8.83
N ASP A 53 -16.63 12.04 7.70
CA ASP A 53 -17.83 12.85 7.54
C ASP A 53 -18.87 12.03 6.75
N THR A 54 -18.79 12.02 5.42
CA THR A 54 -19.65 11.19 4.57
C THR A 54 -19.10 9.78 4.35
N GLY A 55 -17.86 9.51 4.75
CA GLY A 55 -17.14 8.28 4.44
C GLY A 55 -16.55 8.22 3.03
N ASN A 56 -16.73 9.26 2.23
CA ASN A 56 -16.25 9.29 0.85
C ASN A 56 -14.72 9.21 0.78
N LEU A 57 -14.01 10.01 1.58
CA LEU A 57 -12.55 9.98 1.63
C LEU A 57 -12.03 8.59 2.04
N LYS A 58 -12.60 8.01 3.09
CA LYS A 58 -12.26 6.67 3.56
C LYS A 58 -12.42 5.61 2.47
N LYS A 59 -13.50 5.65 1.71
CA LYS A 59 -13.77 4.72 0.59
C LYS A 59 -12.80 4.89 -0.57
N ASN A 60 -12.24 6.07 -0.75
CA ASN A 60 -11.31 6.40 -1.84
C ASN A 60 -9.83 6.17 -1.48
N ILE A 61 -9.50 5.76 -0.27
CA ILE A 61 -8.16 5.32 0.08
C ILE A 61 -7.95 3.93 -0.50
N ILE A 62 -7.04 3.81 -1.47
CA ILE A 62 -6.83 2.60 -2.26
C ILE A 62 -5.35 2.21 -2.33
N VAL A 63 -5.11 0.95 -2.62
CA VAL A 63 -3.80 0.44 -3.04
C VAL A 63 -3.78 0.39 -4.56
N LYS A 64 -2.73 0.95 -5.15
CA LYS A 64 -2.52 0.95 -6.60
C LYS A 64 -1.15 0.37 -6.92
N ARG A 65 -1.10 -0.56 -7.86
CA ARG A 65 0.15 -1.07 -8.39
C ARG A 65 0.74 -0.08 -9.39
N LEU A 66 2.05 0.11 -9.35
CA LEU A 66 2.80 0.90 -10.30
C LEU A 66 3.54 -0.05 -11.27
N PRO A 67 3.02 -0.26 -12.48
CA PRO A 67 3.66 -1.19 -13.42
C PRO A 67 4.92 -0.62 -14.08
N LYS A 68 5.07 0.71 -14.10
CA LYS A 68 6.27 1.36 -14.63
C LYS A 68 7.39 1.30 -13.59
N GLY A 69 8.53 0.75 -13.99
CA GLY A 69 9.67 0.54 -13.11
C GLY A 69 9.75 -0.87 -12.51
N GLU A 70 8.73 -1.71 -12.70
CA GLU A 70 8.83 -3.11 -12.32
C GLU A 70 9.87 -3.83 -13.20
N SER A 71 10.86 -4.39 -12.53
CA SER A 71 11.72 -5.41 -13.12
C SER A 71 11.27 -6.79 -12.63
N PRO A 72 11.83 -7.88 -13.18
CA PRO A 72 11.54 -9.22 -12.67
C PRO A 72 11.76 -9.41 -11.18
N LEU A 73 12.52 -8.52 -10.55
CA LEU A 73 12.88 -8.59 -9.14
C LEU A 73 12.27 -7.49 -8.28
N THR A 74 11.48 -6.59 -8.88
CA THR A 74 10.87 -5.46 -8.16
C THR A 74 9.38 -5.37 -8.41
N SER A 75 8.65 -5.02 -7.38
CA SER A 75 7.23 -4.72 -7.46
C SER A 75 6.89 -3.55 -6.56
N GLU A 76 6.16 -2.59 -7.09
CA GLU A 76 5.81 -1.37 -6.37
C GLU A 76 4.30 -1.22 -6.23
N HIS A 77 3.87 -0.91 -5.03
CA HIS A 77 2.50 -0.53 -4.72
C HIS A 77 2.50 0.79 -3.96
N ILE A 78 1.51 1.62 -4.24
CA ILE A 78 1.28 2.85 -3.48
C ILE A 78 -0.07 2.80 -2.80
N VAL A 79 -0.15 3.42 -1.63
CA VAL A 79 -1.41 3.73 -0.96
C VAL A 79 -1.72 5.19 -1.25
N THR A 80 -2.84 5.44 -1.87
CA THR A 80 -3.22 6.77 -2.34
C THR A 80 -4.72 6.99 -2.21
N VAL A 81 -5.13 8.24 -2.37
CA VAL A 81 -6.54 8.61 -2.47
C VAL A 81 -6.92 8.68 -3.95
N ARG A 82 -7.98 7.97 -4.32
CA ARG A 82 -8.51 8.02 -5.68
C ARG A 82 -9.02 9.43 -5.98
N GLN A 83 -8.60 9.98 -7.09
CA GLN A 83 -8.97 11.32 -7.55
C GLN A 83 -9.35 11.30 -9.02
N GLY A 84 -10.11 12.30 -9.43
CA GLY A 84 -10.45 12.54 -10.82
C GLY A 84 -11.69 11.80 -11.29
N LYS A 85 -11.75 11.53 -12.57
CA LYS A 85 -12.93 10.98 -13.24
C LYS A 85 -13.28 9.59 -12.74
N LEU A 86 -14.46 9.45 -12.14
CA LEU A 86 -14.99 8.18 -11.67
C LEU A 86 -15.68 7.42 -12.82
N THR A 87 -15.55 6.11 -12.81
CA THR A 87 -16.30 5.23 -13.72
C THR A 87 -17.78 5.20 -13.37
N LYS A 88 -18.63 4.79 -14.32
CA LYS A 88 -20.08 4.64 -14.09
C LYS A 88 -20.37 3.74 -12.88
N LYS A 89 -19.62 2.64 -12.74
CA LYS A 89 -19.76 1.70 -11.61
C LYS A 89 -19.42 2.35 -10.27
N GLN A 90 -18.34 3.15 -10.24
CA GLN A 90 -17.94 3.87 -9.04
C GLN A 90 -18.96 4.92 -8.61
N LYS A 91 -19.52 5.67 -9.57
CA LYS A 91 -20.60 6.64 -9.30
C LYS A 91 -21.86 5.93 -8.80
N ALA A 92 -22.22 4.80 -9.40
CA ALA A 92 -23.36 4.00 -8.97
C ALA A 92 -23.22 3.46 -7.54
N SER A 93 -21.99 3.24 -7.05
CA SER A 93 -21.71 2.86 -5.66
C SER A 93 -21.68 4.03 -4.68
N GLY A 94 -22.05 5.24 -5.12
CA GLY A 94 -22.10 6.44 -4.27
C GLY A 94 -20.73 7.08 -4.01
N LEU A 95 -19.71 6.75 -4.80
CA LEU A 95 -18.42 7.40 -4.70
C LEU A 95 -18.42 8.76 -5.38
N GLU A 96 -17.75 9.71 -4.74
CA GLU A 96 -17.48 11.04 -5.27
C GLU A 96 -15.97 11.26 -5.36
N ASP A 97 -15.54 12.25 -6.14
CA ASP A 97 -14.13 12.63 -6.24
C ASP A 97 -13.59 13.09 -4.88
N ALA A 98 -12.52 12.48 -4.43
CA ALA A 98 -11.88 12.79 -3.14
C ALA A 98 -10.63 13.68 -3.30
N PHE A 99 -10.67 14.65 -4.20
CA PHE A 99 -9.55 15.58 -4.45
C PHE A 99 -9.07 16.32 -3.21
N TYR A 100 -9.93 16.47 -2.22
CA TYR A 100 -9.66 17.15 -0.95
C TYR A 100 -8.80 16.34 0.03
N GLY A 101 -8.53 15.07 -0.25
CA GLY A 101 -7.79 14.17 0.66
C GLY A 101 -6.42 14.71 1.07
N ARG A 102 -5.69 15.33 0.15
CA ARG A 102 -4.40 15.97 0.44
C ARG A 102 -4.54 17.20 1.35
N PHE A 103 -5.63 17.93 1.24
CA PHE A 103 -5.89 19.08 2.11
C PHE A 103 -6.18 18.66 3.54
N VAL A 104 -6.81 17.52 3.73
CA VAL A 104 -7.01 16.93 5.06
C VAL A 104 -5.66 16.50 5.65
N GLU A 105 -4.80 15.86 4.86
CA GLU A 105 -3.48 15.39 5.31
C GLU A 105 -2.54 16.53 5.71
N TYR A 106 -2.45 17.57 4.85
CA TYR A 106 -1.47 18.66 5.02
C TYR A 106 -2.06 19.94 5.61
N GLY A 107 -3.37 20.07 5.64
CA GLY A 107 -4.04 21.31 6.00
C GLY A 107 -3.99 22.36 4.91
N THR A 108 -4.67 23.45 5.15
CA THR A 108 -4.69 24.66 4.30
C THR A 108 -4.52 25.90 5.17
N ALA A 109 -4.43 27.08 4.54
CA ALA A 109 -4.37 28.36 5.27
C ALA A 109 -5.59 28.60 6.19
N LYS A 110 -6.73 27.95 5.90
CA LYS A 110 -8.00 28.10 6.63
C LYS A 110 -8.38 26.86 7.46
N MET A 111 -7.69 25.75 7.29
CA MET A 111 -8.02 24.48 7.94
C MET A 111 -6.76 23.82 8.49
N PRO A 112 -6.74 23.43 9.79
CA PRO A 112 -5.62 22.71 10.35
C PRO A 112 -5.47 21.33 9.71
N ALA A 113 -4.24 20.84 9.64
CA ALA A 113 -3.95 19.49 9.16
C ALA A 113 -4.55 18.42 10.09
N ARG A 114 -5.12 17.39 9.50
CA ARG A 114 -5.57 16.16 10.18
C ARG A 114 -4.95 14.97 9.48
N PRO A 115 -3.64 14.72 9.69
CA PRO A 115 -2.93 13.68 8.95
C PRO A 115 -3.45 12.28 9.28
N TYR A 116 -3.61 11.47 8.26
CA TYR A 116 -4.05 10.08 8.34
C TYR A 116 -3.10 9.11 7.63
N MET A 117 -2.43 9.54 6.56
CA MET A 117 -1.49 8.70 5.81
C MET A 117 -0.16 8.56 6.53
N ARG A 118 0.47 9.67 6.93
CA ARG A 118 1.77 9.64 7.63
C ARG A 118 1.71 8.87 8.94
N PRO A 119 0.76 9.12 9.86
CA PRO A 119 0.63 8.32 11.07
C PRO A 119 0.33 6.84 10.79
N ALA A 120 -0.48 6.55 9.77
CA ALA A 120 -0.75 5.17 9.37
C ALA A 120 0.52 4.43 8.97
N TYR A 121 1.38 5.06 8.18
CA TYR A 121 2.66 4.49 7.77
C TYR A 121 3.61 4.35 8.97
N ASP A 122 3.84 5.42 9.71
CA ASP A 122 4.82 5.46 10.81
C ASP A 122 4.51 4.42 11.90
N GLN A 123 3.23 4.24 12.22
CA GLN A 123 2.78 3.33 13.27
C GLN A 123 2.65 1.87 12.82
N ASN A 124 2.56 1.62 11.52
CA ASN A 124 2.26 0.29 10.98
C ASN A 124 3.31 -0.26 10.00
N LYS A 125 4.43 0.45 9.79
CA LYS A 125 5.48 0.01 8.88
C LYS A 125 6.05 -1.37 9.22
N GLU A 126 6.23 -1.69 10.50
CA GLU A 126 6.71 -3.00 10.94
C GLU A 126 5.67 -4.10 10.68
N LYS A 127 4.39 -3.82 10.93
CA LYS A 127 3.29 -4.72 10.59
C LYS A 127 3.19 -4.97 9.08
N ALA A 128 3.41 -3.92 8.28
CA ALA A 128 3.43 -4.04 6.83
C ALA A 128 4.58 -4.94 6.36
N VAL A 129 5.78 -4.76 6.91
CA VAL A 129 6.93 -5.63 6.61
C VAL A 129 6.66 -7.07 7.02
N GLN A 130 6.06 -7.30 8.17
CA GLN A 130 5.70 -8.64 8.62
C GLN A 130 4.67 -9.29 7.69
N ALA A 131 3.68 -8.52 7.23
CA ALA A 131 2.71 -8.99 6.25
C ALA A 131 3.37 -9.39 4.91
N ILE A 132 4.37 -8.64 4.47
CA ILE A 132 5.17 -8.98 3.28
C ILE A 132 5.89 -10.31 3.48
N LYS A 133 6.60 -10.48 4.59
CA LYS A 133 7.31 -11.73 4.92
C LYS A 133 6.37 -12.93 4.98
N ASP A 134 5.25 -12.79 5.67
CA ASP A 134 4.25 -13.85 5.82
C ASP A 134 3.68 -14.26 4.46
N ARG A 135 3.42 -13.29 3.60
CA ARG A 135 2.91 -13.55 2.25
C ARG A 135 3.94 -14.28 1.38
N ILE A 136 5.21 -13.88 1.44
CA ILE A 136 6.29 -14.55 0.71
C ILE A 136 6.42 -15.99 1.20
N THR A 137 6.51 -16.20 2.50
CA THR A 137 6.63 -17.54 3.11
C THR A 137 5.48 -18.45 2.69
N LYS A 138 4.26 -17.93 2.76
CA LYS A 138 3.05 -18.68 2.37
C LYS A 138 3.06 -19.06 0.88
N ARG A 139 3.49 -18.14 0.02
CA ARG A 139 3.57 -18.40 -1.42
C ARG A 139 4.69 -19.35 -1.78
N LEU A 140 5.84 -19.28 -1.11
CA LEU A 140 6.94 -20.22 -1.28
C LEU A 140 6.53 -21.63 -0.86
N ALA A 141 5.89 -21.78 0.28
CA ALA A 141 5.37 -23.08 0.74
C ALA A 141 4.40 -23.69 -0.29
N LYS A 142 3.51 -22.87 -0.86
CA LYS A 142 2.57 -23.28 -1.91
C LYS A 142 3.28 -23.69 -3.21
N ALA A 143 4.44 -23.09 -3.49
CA ALA A 143 5.26 -23.43 -4.66
C ALA A 143 6.15 -24.65 -4.44
N GLY A 144 6.16 -25.25 -3.26
CA GLY A 144 6.98 -26.41 -2.91
C GLY A 144 8.45 -26.11 -2.63
N VAL A 145 8.75 -24.88 -2.26
CA VAL A 145 10.13 -24.41 -2.01
C VAL A 145 10.38 -24.14 -0.53
#